data_bfd577f62ce361fc09bec267ece74ba2
#
_entry.id   bfd577f62ce361fc09bec267ece74ba2
#
_cell.length_a   1.000
_cell.length_b   1.000
_cell.length_c   1.000
_cell.angle_alpha   90.00
_cell.angle_beta   90.00
_cell.angle_gamma   90.00
#
_symmetry.space_group_name_H-M   'P 1'
#
loop_
_entity.id
_entity.type
_entity.pdbx_description
1 polymer ?
#
loop_
_entity_poly.entity_id
_entity_poly.type
_entity_poly.pdbx_seq_one_letter_code
_entity_poly.pdbx_strand_id
1 'polypeptide(L)'
;AIAGFIMLGDVELCVNCARELAKKIPADTEIIMTAETKGIPLAAELARQLGMPYYITARKSVKAYMEDPIWVEDESITTMGKQRLYLMNTDIERIAGRRVLLLDDVISTGGSMLALGKLAKKAGAHIIGQAAVLAEGDAAKRTDIIFLEALPLFAAE
;
A
#
# COMPACT_ATOMS: atom_id res chain seq x y z
N ALA A 1 -5.56 -4.01 -23.90
CA ALA A 1 -6.72 -4.01 -22.99
C ALA A 1 -6.21 -3.94 -21.55
N ILE A 2 -6.79 -3.05 -20.75
CA ILE A 2 -6.47 -2.92 -19.33
C ILE A 2 -7.47 -3.77 -18.55
N ALA A 3 -6.99 -4.77 -17.81
CA ALA A 3 -7.82 -5.47 -16.86
C ALA A 3 -8.02 -4.56 -15.63
N GLY A 4 -9.27 -4.21 -15.35
CA GLY A 4 -9.61 -3.43 -14.16
C GLY A 4 -9.87 -4.34 -12.97
N PHE A 5 -9.07 -4.20 -11.91
CA PHE A 5 -9.34 -4.81 -10.61
C PHE A 5 -9.84 -3.73 -9.65
N ILE A 6 -11.06 -3.86 -9.17
CA ILE A 6 -11.70 -2.87 -8.30
C ILE A 6 -12.21 -3.56 -7.04
N MET A 7 -11.54 -3.28 -5.91
CA MET A 7 -11.96 -3.77 -4.58
C MET A 7 -12.91 -2.82 -3.87
N LEU A 8 -12.93 -1.55 -4.26
CA LEU A 8 -13.75 -0.54 -3.60
C LEU A 8 -15.22 -0.91 -3.63
N GLY A 9 -15.84 -0.94 -2.46
CA GLY A 9 -17.24 -1.29 -2.30
C GLY A 9 -17.54 -2.79 -2.16
N ASP A 10 -16.59 -3.67 -2.42
CA ASP A 10 -16.75 -5.12 -2.27
C ASP A 10 -16.22 -5.60 -0.92
N VAL A 11 -17.10 -5.72 0.05
CA VAL A 11 -16.76 -6.11 1.43
C VAL A 11 -16.27 -7.55 1.50
N GLU A 12 -16.94 -8.47 0.84
CA GLU A 12 -16.58 -9.89 0.84
C GLU A 12 -15.19 -10.11 0.23
N LEU A 13 -14.92 -9.46 -0.89
CA LEU A 13 -13.62 -9.51 -1.54
C LEU A 13 -12.51 -8.96 -0.61
N CYS A 14 -12.73 -7.83 0.04
CA CYS A 14 -11.77 -7.27 1.00
C CYS A 14 -11.50 -8.23 2.17
N VAL A 15 -12.54 -8.82 2.75
CA VAL A 15 -12.42 -9.76 3.87
C VAL A 15 -11.61 -10.99 3.46
N ASN A 16 -11.94 -11.58 2.33
CA ASN A 16 -11.28 -12.80 1.85
C ASN A 16 -9.83 -12.55 1.43
N CYS A 17 -9.56 -11.45 0.72
CA CYS A 17 -8.19 -11.08 0.36
C CYS A 17 -7.33 -10.78 1.58
N ALA A 18 -7.86 -10.06 2.56
CA ALA A 18 -7.16 -9.80 3.82
C ALA A 18 -6.83 -11.09 4.57
N ARG A 19 -7.77 -12.02 4.63
CA ARG A 19 -7.57 -13.33 5.26
C ARG A 19 -6.42 -14.10 4.61
N GLU A 20 -6.38 -14.16 3.30
CA GLU A 20 -5.34 -14.87 2.56
C GLU A 20 -3.98 -14.16 2.68
N LEU A 21 -3.94 -12.83 2.62
CA LEU A 21 -2.72 -12.07 2.85
C LEU A 21 -2.17 -12.25 4.27
N ALA A 22 -3.04 -12.30 5.27
CA ALA A 22 -2.64 -12.53 6.66
C ALA A 22 -1.81 -13.80 6.86
N LYS A 23 -2.04 -14.81 6.04
CA LYS A 23 -1.29 -16.08 6.06
C LYS A 23 0.11 -15.97 5.45
N LYS A 24 0.36 -14.96 4.61
CA LYS A 24 1.58 -14.82 3.81
C LYS A 24 2.53 -13.73 4.29
N ILE A 25 2.04 -12.75 5.03
CA ILE A 25 2.85 -11.61 5.49
C ILE A 25 3.73 -12.02 6.67
N PRO A 26 4.84 -11.29 6.92
CA PRO A 26 5.69 -11.56 8.07
C PRO A 26 4.91 -11.50 9.39
N ALA A 27 5.09 -12.51 10.23
CA ALA A 27 4.38 -12.64 11.51
C ALA A 27 4.73 -11.52 12.51
N ASP A 28 5.88 -10.89 12.36
CA ASP A 28 6.35 -9.78 13.19
C ASP A 28 5.94 -8.40 12.69
N THR A 29 5.02 -8.33 11.73
CA THR A 29 4.43 -7.06 11.25
C THR A 29 3.74 -6.34 12.40
N GLU A 30 4.13 -5.09 12.65
CA GLU A 30 3.54 -4.28 13.72
C GLU A 30 2.46 -3.34 13.21
N ILE A 31 2.61 -2.84 11.99
CA ILE A 31 1.65 -1.89 11.41
C ILE A 31 1.63 -1.99 9.89
N ILE A 32 0.49 -1.66 9.29
CA ILE A 32 0.27 -1.67 7.86
C ILE A 32 0.19 -0.23 7.36
N MET A 33 0.86 0.05 6.24
CA MET A 33 0.84 1.34 5.57
C MET A 33 0.40 1.19 4.12
N THR A 34 -0.53 2.00 3.71
CA THR A 34 -1.01 2.09 2.33
C THR A 34 -1.06 3.54 1.86
N ALA A 35 -1.31 3.76 0.58
CA ALA A 35 -1.56 5.09 0.03
C ALA A 35 -3.04 5.21 -0.40
N GLU A 36 -3.55 6.44 -0.41
CA GLU A 36 -4.86 6.70 -1.03
C GLU A 36 -4.87 6.13 -2.45
N THR A 37 -5.91 5.45 -2.95
CA THR A 37 -7.22 5.33 -2.31
C THR A 37 -7.64 3.86 -2.19
N LYS A 38 -7.33 3.04 -3.22
CA LYS A 38 -7.90 1.70 -3.39
C LYS A 38 -7.41 0.65 -2.39
N GLY A 39 -6.24 0.86 -1.79
CA GLY A 39 -5.70 -0.02 -0.76
C GLY A 39 -6.29 0.20 0.64
N ILE A 40 -7.02 1.29 0.87
CA ILE A 40 -7.51 1.65 2.20
C ILE A 40 -8.46 0.60 2.80
N PRO A 41 -9.50 0.13 2.11
CA PRO A 41 -10.39 -0.89 2.67
C PRO A 41 -9.66 -2.18 3.02
N LEU A 42 -8.73 -2.59 2.17
CA LEU A 42 -7.89 -3.78 2.39
C LEU A 42 -7.00 -3.61 3.63
N ALA A 43 -6.34 -2.46 3.77
CA ALA A 43 -5.47 -2.17 4.92
C ALA A 43 -6.26 -2.15 6.23
N ALA A 44 -7.43 -1.53 6.24
CA ALA A 44 -8.32 -1.50 7.40
C ALA A 44 -8.75 -2.91 7.82
N GLU A 45 -9.17 -3.73 6.87
CA GLU A 45 -9.63 -5.08 7.14
C GLU A 45 -8.49 -6.01 7.57
N LEU A 46 -7.33 -5.92 6.93
CA LEU A 46 -6.15 -6.69 7.32
C LEU A 46 -5.68 -6.32 8.74
N ALA A 47 -5.64 -5.03 9.07
CA ALA A 47 -5.32 -4.57 10.42
C ALA A 47 -6.33 -5.11 11.45
N ARG A 48 -7.63 -5.08 11.13
CA ARG A 48 -8.67 -5.62 12.00
C ARG A 48 -8.47 -7.11 12.27
N GLN A 49 -8.22 -7.91 11.23
CA GLN A 49 -8.01 -9.35 11.36
C GLN A 49 -6.76 -9.69 12.18
N LEU A 50 -5.71 -8.87 12.08
CA LEU A 50 -4.46 -9.04 12.81
C LEU A 50 -4.47 -8.41 14.22
N GLY A 51 -5.59 -7.80 14.63
CA GLY A 51 -5.71 -7.16 15.95
C GLY A 51 -4.90 -5.88 16.09
N MET A 52 -4.55 -5.22 14.99
CA MET A 52 -3.82 -3.96 15.01
C MET A 52 -4.78 -2.80 15.27
N PRO A 53 -4.44 -1.87 16.20
CA PRO A 53 -5.32 -0.75 16.52
C PRO A 53 -5.30 0.35 15.46
N TYR A 54 -4.26 0.39 14.61
CA TYR A 54 -4.05 1.41 13.59
C TYR A 54 -3.55 0.81 12.29
N TYR A 55 -3.86 1.47 11.20
CA TYR A 55 -3.13 1.39 9.94
C TYR A 55 -2.83 2.82 9.47
N ILE A 56 -1.88 2.98 8.59
CA ILE A 56 -1.42 4.29 8.13
C ILE A 56 -1.79 4.49 6.67
N THR A 57 -2.34 5.66 6.36
CA THR A 57 -2.66 6.04 4.98
C THR A 57 -1.84 7.25 4.57
N ALA A 58 -0.93 7.07 3.61
CA ALA A 58 -0.27 8.19 2.95
C ALA A 58 -1.28 8.94 2.09
N ARG A 59 -1.33 10.26 2.24
CA ARG A 59 -2.32 11.10 1.58
C ARG A 59 -1.72 11.73 0.32
N LYS A 60 -2.56 11.94 -0.68
CA LYS A 60 -2.15 12.55 -1.96
C LYS A 60 -2.25 14.07 -1.98
N SER A 61 -2.81 14.65 -0.94
CA SER A 61 -2.90 16.10 -0.76
C SER A 61 -2.84 16.46 0.72
N VAL A 62 -2.39 17.67 1.01
CA VAL A 62 -2.43 18.22 2.37
C VAL A 62 -3.88 18.53 2.76
N LYS A 63 -4.27 18.09 3.94
CA LYS A 63 -5.59 18.37 4.52
C LYS A 63 -5.46 19.44 5.58
N ALA A 64 -6.55 20.18 5.83
CA ALA A 64 -6.56 21.31 6.75
C ALA A 64 -6.13 20.98 8.18
N TYR A 65 -6.24 19.72 8.59
CA TYR A 65 -5.85 19.25 9.93
C TYR A 65 -4.41 18.75 10.01
N MET A 66 -3.67 18.73 8.91
CA MET A 66 -2.27 18.32 8.89
C MET A 66 -1.36 19.48 9.25
N GLU A 67 -0.66 19.34 10.36
CA GLU A 67 0.39 20.27 10.77
C GLU A 67 1.74 19.72 10.33
N ASP A 68 2.51 20.52 9.60
CA ASP A 68 3.87 20.21 9.12
C ASP A 68 4.06 18.77 8.61
N PRO A 69 3.27 18.32 7.63
CA PRO A 69 3.40 16.96 7.11
C PRO A 69 4.74 16.76 6.41
N ILE A 70 5.33 15.58 6.58
CA ILE A 70 6.43 15.16 5.71
C ILE A 70 5.87 14.65 4.38
N TRP A 71 6.68 14.72 3.34
CA TRP A 71 6.26 14.30 2.01
C TRP A 71 7.43 13.79 1.15
N VAL A 72 7.08 13.01 0.14
CA VAL A 72 7.96 12.59 -0.94
C VAL A 72 7.25 12.76 -2.28
N GLU A 73 8.01 12.88 -3.36
CA GLU A 73 7.43 12.86 -4.71
C GLU A 73 7.17 11.42 -5.14
N ASP A 74 5.98 11.19 -5.69
CA ASP A 74 5.64 9.97 -6.40
C ASP A 74 5.94 10.19 -7.88
N GLU A 75 7.01 9.56 -8.36
CA GLU A 75 7.46 9.64 -9.75
C GLU A 75 6.73 8.65 -10.66
N SER A 76 5.77 7.88 -10.15
CA SER A 76 4.97 6.99 -10.98
C SER A 76 4.28 7.79 -12.07
N ILE A 77 4.29 7.24 -13.30
CA ILE A 77 3.80 7.92 -14.49
C ILE A 77 2.29 8.14 -14.36
N THR A 78 1.90 9.39 -14.13
CA THR A 78 0.53 9.82 -14.27
C THR A 78 0.46 10.89 -15.37
N THR A 79 -0.65 10.93 -16.11
CA THR A 79 -0.91 11.94 -17.12
C THR A 79 -1.10 13.35 -16.54
N MET A 80 -1.17 13.48 -15.22
CA MET A 80 -1.48 14.71 -14.48
C MET A 80 -0.26 15.35 -13.80
N GLY A 81 0.96 14.90 -14.10
CA GLY A 81 2.19 15.45 -13.52
C GLY A 81 2.63 14.76 -12.24
N LYS A 82 3.61 15.36 -11.54
CA LYS A 82 4.17 14.80 -10.29
C LYS A 82 3.16 14.86 -9.16
N GLN A 83 2.91 13.71 -8.53
CA GLN A 83 2.14 13.62 -7.30
C GLN A 83 3.08 13.57 -6.09
N ARG A 84 2.55 13.96 -4.93
CA ARG A 84 3.23 13.82 -3.65
C ARG A 84 2.44 12.91 -2.74
N LEU A 85 3.16 12.20 -1.88
CA LEU A 85 2.58 11.46 -0.76
C LEU A 85 2.97 12.16 0.53
N TYR A 86 2.00 12.31 1.43
CA TYR A 86 2.13 13.05 2.69
C TYR A 86 1.80 12.16 3.88
N LEU A 87 2.55 12.35 4.97
CA LEU A 87 2.21 11.81 6.30
C LEU A 87 2.12 12.94 7.31
N MET A 88 1.12 12.88 8.17
CA MET A 88 0.97 13.79 9.29
C MET A 88 1.76 13.31 10.52
N ASN A 89 2.01 14.23 11.46
CA ASN A 89 2.83 13.95 12.63
C ASN A 89 2.35 12.78 13.47
N THR A 90 1.05 12.63 13.66
CA THR A 90 0.50 11.49 14.42
C THR A 90 0.80 10.15 13.77
N ASP A 91 0.82 10.08 12.45
CA ASP A 91 1.18 8.86 11.73
C ASP A 91 2.68 8.57 11.81
N ILE A 92 3.50 9.62 11.75
CA ILE A 92 4.96 9.50 11.92
C ILE A 92 5.27 8.90 13.29
N GLU A 93 4.65 9.41 14.35
CA GLU A 93 4.82 8.90 15.72
C GLU A 93 4.43 7.42 15.84
N ARG A 94 3.38 7.00 15.12
CA ARG A 94 2.89 5.63 15.12
C ARG A 94 3.81 4.63 14.43
N ILE A 95 4.54 5.08 13.40
CA ILE A 95 5.38 4.17 12.59
C ILE A 95 6.87 4.28 12.85
N ALA A 96 7.34 5.33 13.48
CA ALA A 96 8.75 5.50 13.79
C ALA A 96 9.29 4.32 14.62
N GLY A 97 10.34 3.66 14.12
CA GLY A 97 10.94 2.49 14.75
C GLY A 97 10.12 1.20 14.68
N ARG A 98 8.96 1.22 14.01
CA ARG A 98 8.10 0.05 13.88
C ARG A 98 8.39 -0.77 12.63
N ARG A 99 8.07 -2.05 12.68
CA ARG A 99 8.12 -2.97 11.54
C ARG A 99 6.84 -2.80 10.72
N VAL A 100 7.00 -2.23 9.53
CA VAL A 100 5.91 -1.78 8.66
C VAL A 100 5.80 -2.66 7.42
N LEU A 101 4.60 -3.14 7.15
CA LEU A 101 4.23 -3.75 5.87
C LEU A 101 3.62 -2.68 4.96
N LEU A 102 4.16 -2.52 3.77
CA LEU A 102 3.55 -1.69 2.73
C LEU A 102 2.51 -2.51 1.97
N LEU A 103 1.32 -1.94 1.75
CA LEU A 103 0.18 -2.65 1.16
C LEU A 103 -0.47 -1.82 0.08
N ASP A 104 -0.84 -2.47 -1.03
CA ASP A 104 -1.68 -1.89 -2.07
C ASP A 104 -2.66 -2.96 -2.61
N ASP A 105 -3.58 -2.56 -3.47
CA ASP A 105 -4.47 -3.50 -4.17
C ASP A 105 -3.73 -4.24 -5.29
N VAL A 106 -2.96 -3.51 -6.10
CA VAL A 106 -2.19 -4.04 -7.24
C VAL A 106 -0.78 -3.43 -7.25
N ILE A 107 0.22 -4.28 -7.44
CA ILE A 107 1.58 -3.85 -7.76
C ILE A 107 1.82 -4.13 -9.24
N SER A 108 2.18 -3.08 -9.99
CA SER A 108 2.46 -3.17 -11.42
C SER A 108 3.91 -2.74 -11.72
N THR A 109 4.16 -1.48 -12.02
CA THR A 109 5.53 -1.00 -12.24
C THR A 109 6.36 -0.89 -10.96
N GLY A 110 5.70 -0.85 -9.80
CA GLY A 110 6.35 -0.68 -8.50
C GLY A 110 6.61 0.77 -8.10
N GLY A 111 6.27 1.75 -8.94
CA GLY A 111 6.50 3.17 -8.66
C GLY A 111 5.77 3.67 -7.41
N SER A 112 4.50 3.31 -7.25
CA SER A 112 3.70 3.70 -6.08
C SER A 112 4.26 3.10 -4.79
N MET A 113 4.68 1.84 -4.81
CA MET A 113 5.31 1.19 -3.66
C MET A 113 6.68 1.80 -3.33
N LEU A 114 7.43 2.20 -4.34
CA LEU A 114 8.72 2.86 -4.15
C LEU A 114 8.54 4.20 -3.43
N ALA A 115 7.59 5.01 -3.84
CA ALA A 115 7.27 6.29 -3.20
C ALA A 115 6.77 6.10 -1.76
N LEU A 116 5.88 5.13 -1.54
CA LEU A 116 5.37 4.79 -0.22
C LEU A 116 6.52 4.34 0.71
N GLY A 117 7.44 3.52 0.20
CA GLY A 117 8.62 3.08 0.93
C GLY A 117 9.57 4.22 1.30
N LYS A 118 9.80 5.18 0.39
CA LYS A 118 10.60 6.38 0.68
C LYS A 118 9.97 7.20 1.80
N LEU A 119 8.65 7.36 1.78
CA LEU A 119 7.92 8.10 2.81
C LEU A 119 7.99 7.40 4.17
N ALA A 120 7.81 6.08 4.20
CA ALA A 120 7.93 5.28 5.42
C ALA A 120 9.33 5.38 6.03
N LYS A 121 10.38 5.27 5.21
CA LYS A 121 11.77 5.44 5.66
C LYS A 121 12.03 6.84 6.20
N LYS A 122 11.52 7.87 5.54
CA LYS A 122 11.62 9.26 6.00
C LYS A 122 10.98 9.45 7.37
N ALA A 123 9.93 8.69 7.67
CA ALA A 123 9.25 8.67 8.97
C ALA A 123 9.96 7.79 10.03
N GLY A 124 11.06 7.14 9.69
CA GLY A 124 11.82 6.28 10.60
C GLY A 124 11.29 4.85 10.74
N ALA A 125 10.44 4.40 9.83
CA ALA A 125 9.91 3.04 9.83
C ALA A 125 10.93 2.00 9.33
N HIS A 126 10.81 0.78 9.84
CA HIS A 126 11.50 -0.40 9.31
C HIS A 126 10.55 -1.16 8.38
N ILE A 127 10.79 -1.09 7.08
CA ILE A 127 9.97 -1.80 6.09
C ILE A 127 10.38 -3.26 6.08
N ILE A 128 9.42 -4.15 6.38
CA ILE A 128 9.66 -5.60 6.43
C ILE A 128 9.03 -6.36 5.28
N GLY A 129 8.26 -5.71 4.44
CA GLY A 129 7.67 -6.34 3.26
C GLY A 129 6.79 -5.40 2.48
N GLN A 130 6.46 -5.85 1.26
CA GLN A 130 5.52 -5.20 0.36
C GLN A 130 4.51 -6.25 -0.09
N ALA A 131 3.24 -5.94 0.01
CA ALA A 131 2.17 -6.87 -0.33
C ALA A 131 1.08 -6.20 -1.16
N ALA A 132 0.43 -6.99 -1.99
CA ALA A 132 -0.75 -6.61 -2.76
C ALA A 132 -1.66 -7.82 -2.98
N VAL A 133 -2.89 -7.58 -3.39
CA VAL A 133 -3.77 -8.68 -3.82
C VAL A 133 -3.27 -9.25 -5.13
N LEU A 134 -2.97 -8.39 -6.09
CA LEU A 134 -2.51 -8.80 -7.42
C LEU A 134 -1.15 -8.19 -7.75
N ALA A 135 -0.36 -8.95 -8.49
CA ALA A 135 0.84 -8.48 -9.16
C ALA A 135 0.61 -8.50 -10.68
N GLU A 136 0.73 -7.34 -11.32
CA GLU A 136 0.44 -7.16 -12.74
C GLU A 136 1.72 -7.23 -13.59
N GLY A 137 1.66 -7.98 -14.68
CA GLY A 137 2.75 -8.05 -15.65
C GLY A 137 4.04 -8.59 -15.04
N ASP A 138 5.14 -7.87 -15.23
CA ASP A 138 6.46 -8.30 -14.73
C ASP A 138 6.56 -8.31 -13.19
N ALA A 139 5.70 -7.61 -12.50
CA ALA A 139 5.63 -7.68 -11.03
C ALA A 139 5.32 -9.10 -10.54
N ALA A 140 4.57 -9.88 -11.30
CA ALA A 140 4.25 -11.27 -10.96
C ALA A 140 5.48 -12.21 -10.96
N LYS A 141 6.58 -11.78 -11.54
CA LYS A 141 7.86 -12.52 -11.54
C LYS A 141 8.77 -12.15 -10.36
N ARG A 142 8.42 -11.11 -9.62
CA ARG A 142 9.21 -10.64 -8.48
C ARG A 142 9.09 -11.59 -7.29
N THR A 143 10.20 -11.84 -6.61
CA THR A 143 10.28 -12.67 -5.40
C THR A 143 10.38 -11.85 -4.13
N ASP A 144 10.51 -10.52 -4.23
CA ASP A 144 10.64 -9.57 -3.13
C ASP A 144 9.31 -8.92 -2.71
N ILE A 145 8.20 -9.35 -3.31
CA ILE A 145 6.84 -8.91 -2.97
C ILE A 145 5.95 -10.10 -2.64
N ILE A 146 4.90 -9.82 -1.88
CA ILE A 146 3.87 -10.79 -1.50
C ILE A 146 2.59 -10.46 -2.26
N PHE A 147 2.01 -11.44 -2.94
CA PHE A 147 0.73 -11.25 -3.64
C PHE A 147 -0.06 -12.55 -3.70
N LEU A 148 -1.35 -12.47 -3.93
CA LEU A 148 -2.22 -13.63 -3.99
C LEU A 148 -2.25 -14.25 -5.38
N GLU A 149 -2.39 -13.43 -6.42
CA GLU A 149 -2.49 -13.88 -7.81
C GLU A 149 -1.81 -12.91 -8.78
N ALA A 150 -1.40 -13.44 -9.91
CA ALA A 150 -0.92 -12.64 -11.02
C ALA A 150 -2.09 -12.05 -11.81
N LEU A 151 -1.99 -10.77 -12.18
CA LEU A 151 -2.90 -10.12 -13.12
C LEU A 151 -2.20 -10.04 -14.48
N PRO A 152 -2.64 -10.81 -15.48
CA PRO A 152 -1.98 -10.81 -16.78
C PRO A 152 -2.23 -9.49 -17.53
N LEU A 153 -1.21 -9.06 -18.29
CA LEU A 153 -1.37 -8.01 -19.28
C LEU A 153 -1.86 -8.64 -20.58
N PHE A 154 -2.95 -8.08 -21.11
CA PHE A 154 -3.48 -8.48 -22.42
C PHE A 154 -2.95 -7.55 -23.50
N ALA A 155 -2.42 -8.12 -24.59
CA ALA A 155 -2.06 -7.34 -25.76
C ALA A 155 -3.32 -6.64 -26.31
N ALA A 156 -3.18 -5.38 -26.70
CA ALA A 156 -4.21 -4.71 -27.49
C ALA A 156 -4.25 -5.36 -28.88
N GLU A 157 -5.41 -5.85 -29.29
CA GLU A 157 -5.64 -6.25 -30.68
C GLU A 157 -5.71 -5.04 -31.60
#